data_8bba7fc51425bd89bfdc629ce89878f0
#
_entry.id   8bba7fc51425bd89bfdc629ce89878f0
#
_cell.length_a   1.000
_cell.length_b   1.000
_cell.length_c   1.000
_cell.angle_alpha   90.00
_cell.angle_beta   90.00
_cell.angle_gamma   90.00
#
_symmetry.space_group_name_H-M   'P 1'
#
loop_
_entity.id
_entity.type
_entity.pdbx_description
1 polymer ?
#
loop_
_entity_poly.entity_id
_entity_poly.type
_entity_poly.pdbx_seq_one_letter_code
_entity_poly.pdbx_strand_id
1 'polypeptide(L)'
;EYIAPEIDDAEQPLAPAVLRAVSRASATLAAFQREGELLRPIELPNAHVLDEDLVTIPKYRGKTNEQFTRLLLNVTLAGLSGAAAARRDQGARLAILDPMAGRGTTLQEAWLAGHNGYGVELDVKAVEALAAHMTTWLRHKRLKHTSRTHPVRRDGRVLGKKYEAELRLPSSEPLEMGVFTGDTRDS
;
A
#
# COMPACT_ATOMS: atom_id res chain seq x y z
N GLU A 1 -22.25 13.60 -6.82
CA GLU A 1 -21.73 14.95 -6.57
C GLU A 1 -20.21 14.84 -6.43
N TYR A 2 -19.45 15.55 -7.30
CA TYR A 2 -17.99 15.55 -7.26
C TYR A 2 -17.53 16.80 -6.53
N ILE A 3 -16.61 16.65 -5.58
CA ILE A 3 -15.92 17.78 -4.97
C ILE A 3 -14.73 18.08 -5.85
N ALA A 4 -14.71 19.24 -6.45
CA ALA A 4 -13.58 19.74 -7.23
C ALA A 4 -12.88 20.86 -6.43
N PRO A 5 -11.78 20.57 -5.71
CA PRO A 5 -10.97 21.66 -5.14
C PRO A 5 -10.33 22.43 -6.29
N GLU A 6 -10.52 23.74 -6.30
CA GLU A 6 -9.78 24.65 -7.18
C GLU A 6 -8.48 25.06 -6.48
N ILE A 7 -7.38 24.99 -7.21
CA ILE A 7 -6.09 25.55 -6.77
C ILE A 7 -5.89 26.81 -7.59
N ASP A 8 -6.00 27.94 -6.91
CA ASP A 8 -5.84 29.26 -7.50
C ASP A 8 -4.36 29.54 -7.73
N ASP A 9 -3.85 29.13 -8.91
CA ASP A 9 -2.55 29.61 -9.39
C ASP A 9 -2.49 29.44 -10.92
N ALA A 10 -3.25 30.29 -11.61
CA ALA A 10 -3.67 30.07 -12.97
C ALA A 10 -2.58 30.35 -14.03
N GLU A 11 -1.40 30.82 -13.69
CA GLU A 11 -0.39 31.23 -14.69
C GLU A 11 0.87 30.37 -14.75
N GLN A 12 1.05 29.40 -13.82
CA GLN A 12 2.20 28.52 -13.86
C GLN A 12 1.77 27.06 -13.87
N PRO A 13 2.49 26.18 -14.60
CA PRO A 13 2.22 24.75 -14.51
C PRO A 13 2.41 24.28 -13.06
N LEU A 14 1.45 23.50 -12.55
CA LEU A 14 1.50 22.95 -11.18
C LEU A 14 2.86 22.31 -10.91
N ALA A 15 3.46 22.66 -9.78
CA ALA A 15 4.73 22.10 -9.38
C ALA A 15 4.67 20.55 -9.36
N PRO A 16 5.71 19.84 -9.81
CA PRO A 16 5.72 18.37 -9.84
C PRO A 16 5.42 17.72 -8.49
N ALA A 17 5.73 18.41 -7.38
CA ALA A 17 5.40 17.94 -6.04
C ALA A 17 3.88 17.95 -5.78
N VAL A 18 3.17 18.97 -6.25
CA VAL A 18 1.70 19.08 -6.15
C VAL A 18 1.05 17.97 -6.98
N LEU A 19 1.47 17.77 -8.23
CA LEU A 19 0.94 16.71 -9.08
C LEU A 19 1.13 15.33 -8.45
N ARG A 20 2.29 15.07 -7.84
CA ARG A 20 2.53 13.83 -7.10
C ARG A 20 1.64 13.69 -5.86
N ALA A 21 1.41 14.78 -5.13
CA ALA A 21 0.51 14.76 -3.97
C ALA A 21 -0.93 14.48 -4.39
N VAL A 22 -1.40 15.14 -5.46
CA VAL A 22 -2.74 14.91 -6.04
C VAL A 22 -2.90 13.47 -6.51
N SER A 23 -1.90 12.91 -7.21
CA SER A 23 -1.97 11.52 -7.70
C SER A 23 -2.00 10.47 -6.58
N ARG A 24 -1.46 10.79 -5.40
CA ARG A 24 -1.49 9.90 -4.21
C ARG A 24 -2.78 9.98 -3.42
N ALA A 25 -3.59 10.99 -3.64
CA ALA A 25 -4.85 11.14 -2.90
C ALA A 25 -5.83 10.03 -3.29
N SER A 26 -6.47 9.42 -2.28
CA SER A 26 -7.35 8.25 -2.46
C SER A 26 -8.61 8.53 -3.26
N ALA A 27 -9.03 9.79 -3.36
CA ALA A 27 -10.25 10.22 -4.04
C ALA A 27 -10.00 10.88 -5.39
N THR A 28 -8.74 11.03 -5.84
CA THR A 28 -8.45 11.65 -7.14
C THR A 28 -8.83 10.69 -8.27
N LEU A 29 -9.73 11.14 -9.12
CA LEU A 29 -10.11 10.43 -10.36
C LEU A 29 -9.41 11.00 -11.58
N ALA A 30 -9.30 12.33 -11.67
CA ALA A 30 -8.68 13.03 -12.78
C ALA A 30 -8.28 14.43 -12.33
N ALA A 31 -7.33 15.04 -13.06
CA ALA A 31 -6.96 16.44 -12.90
C ALA A 31 -7.12 17.18 -14.22
N PHE A 32 -7.57 18.42 -14.13
CA PHE A 32 -7.78 19.27 -15.30
C PHE A 32 -7.22 20.65 -15.03
N GLN A 33 -6.65 21.24 -16.04
CA GLN A 33 -6.34 22.68 -16.05
C GLN A 33 -7.51 23.44 -16.65
N ARG A 34 -7.97 24.48 -15.96
CA ARG A 34 -9.02 25.36 -16.46
C ARG A 34 -8.43 26.41 -17.39
N GLU A 35 -8.94 26.49 -18.60
CA GLU A 35 -8.58 27.47 -19.62
C GLU A 35 -9.86 28.22 -20.04
N GLY A 36 -10.21 29.30 -19.32
CA GLY A 36 -11.49 29.98 -19.48
C GLY A 36 -12.67 29.08 -19.10
N GLU A 37 -13.51 28.74 -20.08
CA GLU A 37 -14.65 27.80 -19.90
C GLU A 37 -14.30 26.34 -20.23
N LEU A 38 -13.09 26.08 -20.70
CA LEU A 38 -12.65 24.74 -21.08
C LEU A 38 -11.83 24.08 -19.96
N LEU A 39 -11.88 22.74 -19.95
CA LEU A 39 -11.09 21.90 -19.07
C LEU A 39 -10.12 21.06 -19.89
N ARG A 40 -8.82 21.32 -19.76
CA ARG A 40 -7.77 20.54 -20.39
C ARG A 40 -7.30 19.46 -19.42
N PRO A 41 -7.33 18.16 -19.80
CA PRO A 41 -6.85 17.10 -18.92
C PRO A 41 -5.35 17.24 -18.65
N ILE A 42 -4.95 17.01 -17.40
CA ILE A 42 -3.56 16.95 -16.96
C ILE A 42 -3.21 15.49 -16.71
N GLU A 43 -2.11 15.03 -17.29
CA GLU A 43 -1.57 13.72 -16.99
C GLU A 43 -0.96 13.73 -15.58
N LEU A 44 -1.51 12.89 -14.69
CA LEU A 44 -0.97 12.71 -13.34
C LEU A 44 0.18 11.70 -13.37
N PRO A 45 1.29 11.96 -12.66
CA PRO A 45 2.37 11.00 -12.54
C PRO A 45 1.89 9.74 -11.82
N ASN A 46 2.44 8.58 -12.18
CA ASN A 46 2.16 7.37 -11.44
C ASN A 46 2.64 7.53 -9.98
N ALA A 47 1.72 7.41 -9.04
CA ALA A 47 1.98 7.59 -7.62
C ALA A 47 2.51 6.32 -6.95
N HIS A 48 2.37 5.17 -7.62
CA HIS A 48 2.67 3.85 -7.06
C HIS A 48 3.99 3.30 -7.60
N VAL A 49 4.70 2.58 -6.75
CA VAL A 49 5.93 1.88 -7.13
C VAL A 49 5.66 0.54 -7.83
N LEU A 50 4.42 0.06 -7.76
CA LEU A 50 3.93 -1.18 -8.35
C LEU A 50 2.59 -0.96 -9.05
N ASP A 51 2.16 -1.91 -9.87
CA ASP A 51 0.87 -1.86 -10.55
C ASP A 51 -0.29 -2.03 -9.57
N GLU A 52 -1.34 -1.23 -9.72
CA GLU A 52 -2.53 -1.24 -8.85
C GLU A 52 -3.33 -2.55 -8.90
N ASP A 53 -3.12 -3.38 -9.92
CA ASP A 53 -3.76 -4.67 -10.01
C ASP A 53 -3.37 -5.63 -8.87
N LEU A 54 -2.28 -5.31 -8.14
CA LEU A 54 -1.92 -5.98 -6.89
C LEU A 54 -3.09 -6.03 -5.90
N VAL A 55 -3.80 -4.93 -5.72
CA VAL A 55 -4.94 -4.86 -4.78
C VAL A 55 -6.29 -5.03 -5.46
N THR A 56 -6.41 -4.73 -6.77
CA THR A 56 -7.72 -4.73 -7.44
C THR A 56 -8.15 -6.09 -7.97
N ILE A 57 -7.20 -6.99 -8.28
CA ILE A 57 -7.48 -8.36 -8.76
C ILE A 57 -8.20 -9.21 -7.69
N PRO A 58 -7.75 -9.26 -6.42
CA PRO A 58 -8.40 -10.12 -5.44
C PRO A 58 -9.85 -9.70 -5.19
N LYS A 59 -10.79 -10.60 -5.43
CA LYS A 59 -12.22 -10.42 -5.17
C LYS A 59 -12.68 -11.48 -4.18
N TYR A 60 -13.12 -11.06 -2.99
CA TYR A 60 -13.64 -11.97 -1.96
C TYR A 60 -14.60 -11.24 -1.03
N ARG A 61 -15.49 -12.01 -0.41
CA ARG A 61 -16.44 -11.45 0.55
C ARG A 61 -15.70 -10.90 1.79
N GLY A 62 -16.04 -9.69 2.20
CA GLY A 62 -15.42 -9.03 3.35
C GLY A 62 -14.09 -8.33 3.02
N LYS A 63 -13.71 -8.21 1.74
CA LYS A 63 -12.57 -7.40 1.35
C LYS A 63 -12.84 -5.93 1.70
N THR A 64 -11.90 -5.30 2.37
CA THR A 64 -11.93 -3.84 2.60
C THR A 64 -11.76 -3.12 1.26
N ASN A 65 -12.50 -2.03 1.07
CA ASN A 65 -12.39 -1.19 -0.13
C ASN A 65 -10.99 -0.59 -0.22
N GLU A 66 -10.37 -0.68 -1.38
CA GLU A 66 -8.98 -0.26 -1.64
C GLU A 66 -8.81 1.25 -1.44
N GLN A 67 -9.74 2.06 -1.95
CA GLN A 67 -9.69 3.52 -1.81
C GLN A 67 -9.83 3.95 -0.36
N PHE A 68 -10.70 3.28 0.41
CA PHE A 68 -10.82 3.51 1.85
C PHE A 68 -9.54 3.13 2.59
N THR A 69 -8.94 2.00 2.25
CA THR A 69 -7.67 1.56 2.85
C THR A 69 -6.55 2.56 2.54
N ARG A 70 -6.47 3.04 1.29
CA ARG A 70 -5.52 4.09 0.87
C ARG A 70 -5.76 5.39 1.63
N LEU A 71 -7.02 5.80 1.81
CA LEU A 71 -7.36 6.97 2.63
C LEU A 71 -6.86 6.81 4.06
N LEU A 72 -7.14 5.66 4.68
CA LEU A 72 -6.70 5.36 6.04
C LEU A 72 -5.18 5.41 6.17
N LEU A 73 -4.46 4.81 5.22
CA LEU A 73 -3.00 4.86 5.17
C LEU A 73 -2.49 6.30 5.04
N ASN A 74 -3.05 7.08 4.12
CA ASN A 74 -2.67 8.48 3.91
C ASN A 74 -2.90 9.34 5.17
N VAL A 75 -4.05 9.16 5.85
CA VAL A 75 -4.37 9.88 7.10
C VAL A 75 -3.40 9.47 8.21
N THR A 76 -3.10 8.17 8.33
CA THR A 76 -2.13 7.67 9.31
C THR A 76 -0.74 8.25 9.06
N LEU A 77 -0.28 8.26 7.81
CA LEU A 77 1.02 8.83 7.44
C LEU A 77 1.07 10.35 7.67
N ALA A 78 -0.01 11.07 7.38
CA ALA A 78 -0.12 12.50 7.63
C ALA A 78 -0.11 12.84 9.12
N GLY A 79 -0.70 11.97 9.96
CA GLY A 79 -0.75 12.13 11.41
C GLY A 79 0.56 11.77 12.16
N LEU A 80 1.60 11.30 11.46
CA LEU A 80 2.88 11.00 12.11
C LEU A 80 3.52 12.26 12.70
N SER A 81 4.21 12.09 13.83
CA SER A 81 4.95 13.14 14.53
C SER A 81 6.37 12.71 14.90
N GLY A 82 7.19 13.64 15.35
CA GLY A 82 8.55 13.37 15.82
C GLY A 82 9.44 12.67 14.78
N ALA A 83 10.20 11.67 15.20
CA ALA A 83 11.16 10.97 14.36
C ALA A 83 10.50 10.24 13.15
N ALA A 84 9.29 9.73 13.31
CA ALA A 84 8.57 9.06 12.23
C ALA A 84 8.16 10.03 11.13
N ALA A 85 7.68 11.23 11.49
CA ALA A 85 7.39 12.30 10.54
C ALA A 85 8.67 12.74 9.80
N ALA A 86 9.77 12.95 10.52
CA ALA A 86 11.04 13.34 9.91
C ALA A 86 11.54 12.29 8.90
N ARG A 87 11.41 11.01 9.20
CA ARG A 87 11.75 9.92 8.27
C ARG A 87 10.87 9.93 7.03
N ARG A 88 9.56 10.10 7.19
CA ARG A 88 8.62 10.22 6.08
C ARG A 88 8.99 11.40 5.17
N ASP A 89 9.27 12.57 5.75
CA ASP A 89 9.57 13.80 5.01
C ASP A 89 10.90 13.72 4.26
N GLN A 90 11.83 12.90 4.73
CA GLN A 90 13.06 12.54 4.04
C GLN A 90 12.87 11.46 2.96
N GLY A 91 11.63 11.00 2.73
CA GLY A 91 11.33 9.95 1.77
C GLY A 91 11.78 8.56 2.21
N ALA A 92 12.05 8.36 3.50
CA ALA A 92 12.45 7.07 4.01
C ALA A 92 11.29 6.06 3.98
N ARG A 93 11.63 4.81 3.71
CA ARG A 93 10.68 3.71 3.80
C ARG A 93 10.24 3.51 5.23
N LEU A 94 8.94 3.44 5.45
CA LEU A 94 8.31 3.18 6.74
C LEU A 94 7.86 1.72 6.84
N ALA A 95 7.67 1.24 8.06
CA ALA A 95 7.04 -0.04 8.36
C ALA A 95 5.59 0.21 8.80
N ILE A 96 4.65 -0.36 8.04
CA ILE A 96 3.21 -0.28 8.33
C ILE A 96 2.79 -1.60 8.97
N LEU A 97 2.22 -1.53 10.16
CA LEU A 97 1.68 -2.68 10.87
C LEU A 97 0.16 -2.68 10.81
N ASP A 98 -0.41 -3.78 10.34
CA ASP A 98 -1.85 -4.07 10.43
C ASP A 98 -2.09 -5.21 11.42
N PRO A 99 -2.66 -4.93 12.60
CA PRO A 99 -2.89 -5.96 13.62
C PRO A 99 -4.08 -6.89 13.31
N MET A 100 -4.83 -6.63 12.23
CA MET A 100 -5.97 -7.44 11.77
C MET A 100 -5.93 -7.55 10.25
N ALA A 101 -4.82 -8.10 9.73
CA ALA A 101 -4.42 -7.98 8.35
C ALA A 101 -5.40 -8.63 7.34
N GLY A 102 -6.20 -9.59 7.75
CA GLY A 102 -7.08 -10.33 6.86
C GLY A 102 -6.29 -10.94 5.70
N ARG A 103 -6.72 -10.66 4.48
CA ARG A 103 -5.99 -11.02 3.25
C ARG A 103 -5.05 -9.91 2.76
N GLY A 104 -4.67 -8.98 3.63
CA GLY A 104 -3.58 -8.04 3.45
C GLY A 104 -3.85 -6.85 2.54
N THR A 105 -5.07 -6.33 2.45
CA THR A 105 -5.35 -5.13 1.64
C THR A 105 -4.48 -3.95 2.09
N THR A 106 -4.34 -3.73 3.41
CA THR A 106 -3.48 -2.67 3.97
C THR A 106 -2.00 -2.89 3.61
N LEU A 107 -1.52 -4.14 3.66
CA LEU A 107 -0.13 -4.47 3.35
C LEU A 107 0.18 -4.28 1.87
N GLN A 108 -0.77 -4.58 1.00
CA GLN A 108 -0.66 -4.37 -0.45
C GLN A 108 -0.67 -2.87 -0.77
N GLU A 109 -1.54 -2.07 -0.15
CA GLU A 109 -1.53 -0.60 -0.29
C GLU A 109 -0.23 0.01 0.26
N ALA A 110 0.31 -0.50 1.36
CA ALA A 110 1.63 -0.08 1.86
C ALA A 110 2.73 -0.34 0.82
N TRP A 111 2.72 -1.50 0.15
CA TRP A 111 3.65 -1.82 -0.91
C TRP A 111 3.48 -0.92 -2.14
N LEU A 112 2.24 -0.62 -2.55
CA LEU A 112 1.98 0.35 -3.62
C LEU A 112 2.55 1.73 -3.30
N ALA A 113 2.47 2.15 -2.03
CA ALA A 113 3.02 3.41 -1.56
C ALA A 113 4.56 3.38 -1.34
N GLY A 114 5.22 2.23 -1.53
CA GLY A 114 6.66 2.06 -1.35
C GLY A 114 7.11 1.82 0.09
N HIS A 115 6.20 1.39 0.97
CA HIS A 115 6.45 1.09 2.38
C HIS A 115 6.44 -0.40 2.67
N ASN A 116 7.14 -0.83 3.72
CA ASN A 116 7.08 -2.21 4.20
C ASN A 116 5.75 -2.48 4.89
N GLY A 117 5.20 -3.70 4.69
CA GLY A 117 3.93 -4.11 5.27
C GLY A 117 4.09 -5.31 6.21
N TYR A 118 3.64 -5.18 7.44
CA TYR A 118 3.65 -6.26 8.42
C TYR A 118 2.24 -6.45 8.98
N GLY A 119 1.86 -7.70 9.25
CA GLY A 119 0.51 -7.98 9.73
C GLY A 119 0.41 -9.17 10.65
N VAL A 120 -0.61 -9.11 11.49
CA VAL A 120 -1.08 -10.23 12.31
C VAL A 120 -2.48 -10.60 11.86
N GLU A 121 -2.77 -11.90 11.75
CA GLU A 121 -4.08 -12.39 11.34
C GLU A 121 -4.41 -13.69 12.09
N LEU A 122 -5.60 -13.74 12.65
CA LEU A 122 -6.06 -14.91 13.42
C LEU A 122 -6.40 -16.09 12.51
N ASP A 123 -6.96 -15.83 11.33
CA ASP A 123 -7.38 -16.85 10.38
C ASP A 123 -6.21 -17.34 9.50
N VAL A 124 -5.75 -18.54 9.75
CA VAL A 124 -4.72 -19.23 8.96
C VAL A 124 -5.05 -19.23 7.46
N LYS A 125 -6.34 -19.39 7.09
CA LYS A 125 -6.77 -19.43 5.68
C LYS A 125 -6.63 -18.05 5.02
N ALA A 126 -6.80 -16.96 5.76
CA ALA A 126 -6.57 -15.62 5.25
C ALA A 126 -5.08 -15.40 4.95
N VAL A 127 -4.18 -15.82 5.84
CA VAL A 127 -2.72 -15.78 5.62
C VAL A 127 -2.31 -16.62 4.41
N GLU A 128 -2.86 -17.83 4.27
CA GLU A 128 -2.61 -18.70 3.11
C GLU A 128 -3.09 -18.07 1.80
N ALA A 129 -4.27 -17.46 1.81
CA ALA A 129 -4.82 -16.81 0.63
C ALA A 129 -3.99 -15.58 0.22
N LEU A 130 -3.52 -14.78 1.19
CA LEU A 130 -2.59 -13.68 0.93
C LEU A 130 -1.28 -14.23 0.33
N ALA A 131 -0.68 -15.24 0.92
CA ALA A 131 0.57 -15.85 0.46
C ALA A 131 0.45 -16.35 -0.99
N ALA A 132 -0.65 -17.03 -1.30
CA ALA A 132 -0.92 -17.56 -2.65
C ALA A 132 -1.08 -16.42 -3.67
N HIS A 133 -1.86 -15.38 -3.32
CA HIS A 133 -2.05 -14.20 -4.17
C HIS A 133 -0.72 -13.50 -4.45
N MET A 134 0.02 -13.13 -3.41
CA MET A 134 1.28 -12.40 -3.53
C MET A 134 2.31 -13.17 -4.35
N THR A 135 2.50 -14.46 -4.05
CA THR A 135 3.44 -15.31 -4.79
C THR A 135 3.07 -15.42 -6.27
N THR A 136 1.78 -15.57 -6.57
CA THR A 136 1.28 -15.67 -7.95
C THR A 136 1.47 -14.34 -8.69
N TRP A 137 1.09 -13.24 -8.06
CA TRP A 137 1.20 -11.90 -8.65
C TRP A 137 2.67 -11.54 -8.94
N LEU A 138 3.58 -11.72 -7.97
CA LEU A 138 5.01 -11.44 -8.12
C LEU A 138 5.64 -12.23 -9.28
N ARG A 139 5.27 -13.51 -9.42
CA ARG A 139 5.71 -14.36 -10.53
C ARG A 139 5.14 -13.88 -11.86
N HIS A 140 3.85 -13.56 -11.90
CA HIS A 140 3.18 -13.09 -13.13
C HIS A 140 3.82 -11.79 -13.63
N LYS A 141 4.12 -10.86 -12.73
CA LYS A 141 4.81 -9.60 -13.04
C LYS A 141 6.32 -9.77 -13.31
N ARG A 142 6.86 -10.97 -13.18
CA ARG A 142 8.30 -11.29 -13.39
C ARG A 142 9.23 -10.41 -12.54
N LEU A 143 8.78 -10.02 -11.36
CA LEU A 143 9.55 -9.19 -10.45
C LEU A 143 10.60 -10.04 -9.70
N LYS A 144 11.78 -9.47 -9.46
CA LYS A 144 12.84 -10.16 -8.71
C LYS A 144 12.50 -10.17 -7.22
N HIS A 145 12.10 -11.32 -6.70
CA HIS A 145 11.59 -11.47 -5.34
C HIS A 145 12.02 -12.77 -4.68
N THR A 146 11.89 -12.80 -3.36
CA THR A 146 11.80 -14.02 -2.56
C THR A 146 10.43 -14.07 -1.89
N SER A 147 9.84 -15.26 -1.79
CA SER A 147 8.61 -15.44 -1.00
C SER A 147 8.62 -16.83 -0.36
N ARG A 148 8.25 -16.90 0.91
CA ARG A 148 8.28 -18.13 1.70
C ARG A 148 7.11 -18.18 2.68
N THR A 149 6.61 -19.38 2.91
CA THR A 149 5.64 -19.67 3.97
C THR A 149 6.25 -20.69 4.93
N HIS A 150 6.24 -20.37 6.21
CA HIS A 150 6.78 -21.23 7.25
C HIS A 150 5.74 -21.53 8.32
N PRO A 151 5.81 -22.70 8.99
CA PRO A 151 5.02 -22.92 10.19
C PRO A 151 5.56 -22.05 11.34
N VAL A 152 4.68 -21.40 12.06
CA VAL A 152 5.00 -20.76 13.36
C VAL A 152 4.93 -21.85 14.42
N ARG A 153 6.02 -22.04 15.17
CA ARG A 153 6.12 -23.07 16.21
C ARG A 153 6.43 -22.42 17.56
N ARG A 154 5.76 -22.90 18.59
CA ARG A 154 6.08 -22.60 19.99
C ARG A 154 5.99 -23.88 20.79
N ASP A 155 6.99 -24.18 21.60
CA ASP A 155 7.08 -25.38 22.43
C ASP A 155 6.83 -26.71 21.66
N GLY A 156 7.38 -26.78 20.42
CA GLY A 156 7.24 -27.93 19.51
C GLY A 156 5.89 -28.05 18.79
N ARG A 157 4.90 -27.20 19.12
CA ARG A 157 3.57 -27.21 18.49
C ARG A 157 3.51 -26.19 17.35
N VAL A 158 2.81 -26.52 16.25
CA VAL A 158 2.51 -25.58 15.19
C VAL A 158 1.32 -24.71 15.63
N LEU A 159 1.54 -23.43 15.78
CA LEU A 159 0.50 -22.45 16.16
C LEU A 159 -0.18 -21.83 14.94
N GLY A 160 0.50 -21.81 13.79
CA GLY A 160 -0.01 -21.18 12.59
C GLY A 160 1.04 -21.10 11.49
N LYS A 161 0.89 -20.14 10.60
CA LYS A 161 1.78 -19.90 9.46
C LYS A 161 2.29 -18.47 9.46
N LYS A 162 3.52 -18.29 8.96
CA LYS A 162 4.11 -17.01 8.66
C LYS A 162 4.40 -16.96 7.17
N TYR A 163 3.96 -15.91 6.51
CA TYR A 163 4.35 -15.58 5.15
C TYR A 163 5.32 -14.41 5.16
N GLU A 164 6.37 -14.51 4.37
CA GLU A 164 7.35 -13.44 4.17
C GLU A 164 7.64 -13.30 2.68
N ALA A 165 7.74 -12.06 2.23
CA ALA A 165 8.17 -11.72 0.89
C ALA A 165 9.12 -10.52 0.91
N GLU A 166 10.10 -10.57 0.03
CA GLU A 166 11.03 -9.48 -0.24
C GLU A 166 11.03 -9.23 -1.73
N LEU A 167 10.78 -7.99 -2.13
CA LEU A 167 10.77 -7.54 -3.51
C LEU A 167 11.91 -6.56 -3.75
N ARG A 168 12.78 -6.87 -4.71
CA ARG A 168 13.89 -6.01 -5.11
C ARG A 168 13.45 -5.03 -6.18
N LEU A 169 13.46 -3.76 -5.83
CA LEU A 169 13.25 -2.66 -6.75
C LEU A 169 14.59 -2.11 -7.27
N PRO A 170 14.64 -1.59 -8.51
CA PRO A 170 15.84 -0.93 -9.01
C PRO A 170 16.24 0.26 -8.11
N SER A 171 17.52 0.35 -7.78
CA SER A 171 18.12 1.50 -7.07
C SER A 171 17.53 1.84 -5.70
N SER A 172 16.86 0.90 -5.04
CA SER A 172 16.31 1.10 -3.70
C SER A 172 16.49 -0.14 -2.82
N GLU A 173 16.34 0.04 -1.51
CA GLU A 173 16.27 -1.09 -0.58
C GLU A 173 15.07 -2.00 -0.94
N PRO A 174 15.14 -3.30 -0.63
CA PRO A 174 14.02 -4.21 -0.88
C PRO A 174 12.76 -3.78 -0.14
N LEU A 175 11.60 -3.99 -0.77
CA LEU A 175 10.31 -3.92 -0.11
C LEU A 175 10.03 -5.23 0.63
N GLU A 176 9.62 -5.14 1.88
CA GLU A 176 9.36 -6.30 2.72
C GLU A 176 7.87 -6.41 3.07
N MET A 177 7.38 -7.64 3.07
CA MET A 177 6.07 -7.99 3.61
C MET A 177 6.19 -9.18 4.52
N GLY A 178 5.60 -9.09 5.71
CA GLY A 178 5.52 -10.18 6.66
C GLY A 178 4.12 -10.28 7.27
N VAL A 179 3.55 -11.49 7.25
CA VAL A 179 2.29 -11.75 7.94
C VAL A 179 2.41 -13.05 8.71
N PHE A 180 1.93 -13.07 9.94
CA PHE A 180 1.90 -14.30 10.72
C PHE A 180 0.53 -14.54 11.36
N THR A 181 0.20 -15.81 11.52
CA THR A 181 -1.01 -16.20 12.24
C THR A 181 -0.78 -15.99 13.74
N GLY A 182 -1.65 -15.22 14.36
CA GLY A 182 -1.59 -14.94 15.81
C GLY A 182 -2.79 -14.14 16.28
N ASP A 183 -2.96 -14.09 17.58
CA ASP A 183 -3.89 -13.18 18.23
C ASP A 183 -3.10 -11.94 18.69
N THR A 184 -3.48 -10.77 18.22
CA THR A 184 -2.80 -9.51 18.59
C THR A 184 -2.90 -9.17 20.06
N ARG A 185 -3.82 -9.78 20.79
CA ARG A 185 -3.93 -9.62 22.24
C ARG A 185 -2.85 -10.38 23.01
N ASP A 186 -2.22 -11.36 22.37
CA ASP A 186 -1.20 -12.24 22.95
C ASP A 186 0.22 -11.91 22.45
N SER A 187 0.40 -10.80 21.72
CA SER A 187 1.65 -10.41 21.02
C SER A 187 2.46 -9.40 21.81
#